data_3698c761ac69f37ab9aa58917e064103
#
_entry.id   3698c761ac69f37ab9aa58917e064103
#
_cell.length_a   1.000
_cell.length_b   1.000
_cell.length_c   1.000
_cell.angle_alpha   90.00
_cell.angle_beta   90.00
_cell.angle_gamma   90.00
#
_symmetry.space_group_name_H-M   'P 1'
#
loop_
_entity.id
_entity.type
_entity.pdbx_description
1 polymer ?
#
loop_
_entity_poly.entity_id
_entity_poly.type
_entity_poly.pdbx_seq_one_letter_code
_entity_poly.pdbx_strand_id
1 'polypeptide(L)'
;MRRRALSADFGQHLRSARLRSGMSLSTLAARSGVSLTSLSRFEGGTRQPGFADACDLARALGTPLLFLADGRDRTGSDSRDLIAHLAHWGLNDLAPGEVALIGEARPFESLIATSLTDATTPRILESIPALLLKNDFSAPELEAQASGERVLHRLGWLAELAEWIAAQLPVSRAHPSASSKVRQVRQTAWNRRQQDFAKLSKAPRWPEGWDLFGKIEVSPKGGASKHLADTSPIAKRWRIAYPAAQEEFLGRARDILNAGAE
;
A
#
# COMPACT_ATOMS: atom_id res chain seq x y z
N MET A 1 -28.38 -19.44 19.85
CA MET A 1 -27.26 -18.69 19.19
C MET A 1 -26.33 -19.69 18.49
N ARG A 2 -26.34 -19.78 17.17
CA ARG A 2 -25.38 -20.61 16.43
C ARG A 2 -24.03 -19.90 16.48
N ARG A 3 -23.00 -20.54 17.09
CA ARG A 3 -21.61 -20.08 16.98
C ARG A 3 -21.26 -20.08 15.50
N ARG A 4 -21.06 -18.91 14.91
CA ARG A 4 -20.47 -18.81 13.57
C ARG A 4 -19.04 -19.38 13.69
N ALA A 5 -18.81 -20.55 13.12
CA ALA A 5 -17.47 -21.06 12.91
C ALA A 5 -16.72 -20.10 11.97
N LEU A 6 -15.42 -19.95 12.18
CA LEU A 6 -14.54 -19.31 11.20
C LEU A 6 -14.75 -20.01 9.85
N SER A 7 -14.73 -19.28 8.74
CA SER A 7 -15.03 -19.86 7.43
C SER A 7 -14.06 -21.00 7.10
N ALA A 8 -14.51 -21.93 6.25
CA ALA A 8 -13.67 -23.03 5.77
C ALA A 8 -12.39 -22.53 5.10
N ASP A 9 -12.40 -21.27 4.65
CA ASP A 9 -11.33 -20.63 3.89
C ASP A 9 -10.30 -19.89 4.77
N PHE A 10 -10.47 -19.88 6.12
CA PHE A 10 -9.53 -19.19 7.03
C PHE A 10 -8.07 -19.57 6.75
N GLY A 11 -7.80 -20.86 6.54
CA GLY A 11 -6.46 -21.35 6.26
C GLY A 11 -5.87 -20.79 4.98
N GLN A 12 -6.68 -20.65 3.94
CA GLN A 12 -6.26 -20.07 2.66
C GLN A 12 -5.97 -18.56 2.82
N HIS A 13 -6.83 -17.84 3.56
CA HIS A 13 -6.62 -16.42 3.85
C HIS A 13 -5.36 -16.19 4.69
N LEU A 14 -5.14 -17.02 5.72
CA LEU A 14 -3.94 -16.99 6.55
C LEU A 14 -2.68 -17.20 5.69
N ARG A 15 -2.68 -18.25 4.86
CA ARG A 15 -1.56 -18.55 3.96
C ARG A 15 -1.29 -17.41 2.99
N SER A 16 -2.34 -16.86 2.38
CA SER A 16 -2.24 -15.73 1.46
C SER A 16 -1.68 -14.47 2.14
N ALA A 17 -2.14 -14.16 3.36
CA ALA A 17 -1.64 -13.03 4.13
C ALA A 17 -0.15 -13.22 4.50
N ARG A 18 0.25 -14.41 4.94
CA ARG A 18 1.64 -14.72 5.26
C ARG A 18 2.56 -14.58 4.04
N LEU A 19 2.16 -15.15 2.91
CA LEU A 19 2.94 -15.08 1.67
C LEU A 19 3.07 -13.62 1.17
N ARG A 20 2.00 -12.84 1.26
CA ARG A 20 2.05 -11.39 0.95
C ARG A 20 3.01 -10.62 1.86
N SER A 21 3.07 -11.01 3.14
CA SER A 21 4.02 -10.41 4.10
C SER A 21 5.45 -10.95 3.96
N GLY A 22 5.74 -11.79 2.96
CA GLY A 22 7.06 -12.39 2.73
C GLY A 22 7.54 -13.30 3.86
N MET A 23 6.65 -13.80 4.73
CA MET A 23 7.02 -14.56 5.92
C MET A 23 7.05 -16.07 5.63
N SER A 24 8.07 -16.75 6.18
CA SER A 24 8.06 -18.20 6.30
C SER A 24 7.09 -18.64 7.40
N LEU A 25 6.68 -19.91 7.41
CA LEU A 25 5.88 -20.47 8.51
C LEU A 25 6.60 -20.34 9.85
N SER A 26 7.93 -20.56 9.87
CA SER A 26 8.74 -20.44 11.10
C SER A 26 8.80 -18.99 11.58
N THR A 27 8.92 -18.03 10.67
CA THR A 27 8.90 -16.59 11.01
C THR A 27 7.57 -16.19 11.62
N LEU A 28 6.45 -16.63 11.02
CA LEU A 28 5.13 -16.34 11.56
C LEU A 28 4.91 -17.01 12.91
N ALA A 29 5.38 -18.26 13.11
CA ALA A 29 5.34 -18.97 14.38
C ALA A 29 6.05 -18.15 15.48
N ALA A 30 7.28 -17.72 15.21
CA ALA A 30 8.06 -16.94 16.16
C ALA A 30 7.41 -15.58 16.52
N ARG A 31 6.75 -14.93 15.57
CA ARG A 31 6.11 -13.62 15.79
C ARG A 31 4.73 -13.71 16.46
N SER A 32 3.99 -14.76 16.18
CA SER A 32 2.63 -14.93 16.72
C SER A 32 2.60 -15.72 18.03
N GLY A 33 3.66 -16.44 18.38
CA GLY A 33 3.65 -17.38 19.50
C GLY A 33 2.90 -18.68 19.22
N VAL A 34 2.34 -18.85 18.03
CA VAL A 34 1.60 -20.06 17.61
C VAL A 34 2.62 -21.10 17.11
N SER A 35 2.50 -22.36 17.56
CA SER A 35 3.44 -23.40 17.15
C SER A 35 3.42 -23.66 15.64
N LEU A 36 4.59 -23.97 15.06
CA LEU A 36 4.74 -24.29 13.64
C LEU A 36 3.79 -25.39 13.17
N THR A 37 3.60 -26.42 13.98
CA THR A 37 2.67 -27.53 13.69
C THR A 37 1.22 -27.05 13.64
N SER A 38 0.81 -26.18 14.56
CA SER A 38 -0.54 -25.58 14.54
C SER A 38 -0.74 -24.71 13.31
N LEU A 39 0.23 -23.86 12.96
CA LEU A 39 0.18 -23.02 11.75
C LEU A 39 0.02 -23.84 10.47
N SER A 40 0.83 -24.92 10.33
CA SER A 40 0.72 -25.81 9.17
C SER A 40 -0.67 -26.43 9.06
N ARG A 41 -1.27 -26.83 10.19
CA ARG A 41 -2.64 -27.38 10.24
C ARG A 41 -3.71 -26.33 9.96
N PHE A 42 -3.51 -25.10 10.42
CA PHE A 42 -4.42 -23.98 10.14
C PHE A 42 -4.39 -23.62 8.66
N GLU A 43 -3.21 -23.47 8.04
CA GLU A 43 -3.09 -23.18 6.60
C GLU A 43 -3.57 -24.33 5.72
N GLY A 44 -3.40 -25.57 6.17
CA GLY A 44 -3.91 -26.76 5.48
C GLY A 44 -5.39 -27.04 5.69
N GLY A 45 -6.10 -26.22 6.48
CA GLY A 45 -7.54 -26.37 6.75
C GLY A 45 -7.90 -27.58 7.62
N THR A 46 -6.91 -28.33 8.14
CA THR A 46 -7.14 -29.54 8.95
C THR A 46 -7.49 -29.22 10.40
N ARG A 47 -7.26 -27.98 10.84
CA ARG A 47 -7.63 -27.48 12.16
C ARG A 47 -7.99 -26.00 12.04
N GLN A 48 -8.98 -25.56 12.83
CA GLN A 48 -9.30 -24.14 12.96
C GLN A 48 -8.59 -23.55 14.19
N PRO A 49 -8.05 -22.31 14.12
CA PRO A 49 -7.49 -21.65 15.30
C PRO A 49 -8.60 -21.28 16.28
N GLY A 50 -8.26 -21.22 17.56
CA GLY A 50 -9.07 -20.55 18.56
C GLY A 50 -9.03 -19.02 18.34
N PHE A 51 -9.95 -18.30 18.99
CA PHE A 51 -10.04 -16.84 18.85
C PHE A 51 -8.73 -16.14 19.24
N ALA A 52 -8.08 -16.59 20.31
CA ALA A 52 -6.79 -16.03 20.75
C ALA A 52 -5.70 -16.23 19.69
N ASP A 53 -5.53 -17.46 19.17
CA ASP A 53 -4.57 -17.75 18.11
C ASP A 53 -4.84 -16.90 16.86
N ALA A 54 -6.12 -16.74 16.48
CA ALA A 54 -6.51 -15.95 15.32
C ALA A 54 -6.17 -14.46 15.50
N CYS A 55 -6.36 -13.91 16.71
CA CYS A 55 -5.95 -12.53 17.04
C CYS A 55 -4.44 -12.34 17.00
N ASP A 56 -3.67 -13.30 17.54
CA ASP A 56 -2.22 -13.24 17.54
C ASP A 56 -1.63 -13.36 16.13
N LEU A 57 -2.23 -14.21 15.30
CA LEU A 57 -1.88 -14.33 13.88
C LEU A 57 -2.20 -13.04 13.11
N ALA A 58 -3.38 -12.47 13.33
CA ALA A 58 -3.77 -11.20 12.70
C ALA A 58 -2.80 -10.07 13.07
N ARG A 59 -2.44 -9.97 14.35
CA ARG A 59 -1.47 -8.99 14.86
C ARG A 59 -0.07 -9.21 14.27
N ALA A 60 0.40 -10.45 14.23
CA ALA A 60 1.72 -10.78 13.70
C ALA A 60 1.84 -10.48 12.20
N LEU A 61 0.74 -10.62 11.45
CA LEU A 61 0.66 -10.33 10.02
C LEU A 61 0.33 -8.87 9.71
N GLY A 62 -0.09 -8.07 10.70
CA GLY A 62 -0.60 -6.71 10.47
C GLY A 62 -1.90 -6.71 9.64
N THR A 63 -2.71 -7.77 9.74
CA THR A 63 -3.90 -7.99 8.91
C THR A 63 -5.15 -8.00 9.80
N PRO A 64 -6.27 -7.36 9.40
CA PRO A 64 -7.49 -7.41 10.18
C PRO A 64 -7.98 -8.85 10.41
N LEU A 65 -8.40 -9.18 11.63
CA LEU A 65 -8.93 -10.51 11.96
C LEU A 65 -10.10 -10.92 11.06
N LEU A 66 -10.94 -9.96 10.67
CA LEU A 66 -12.08 -10.20 9.78
C LEU A 66 -11.65 -10.64 8.39
N PHE A 67 -10.51 -10.14 7.89
CA PHE A 67 -9.95 -10.64 6.64
C PHE A 67 -9.56 -12.12 6.75
N LEU A 68 -8.91 -12.51 7.84
CA LEU A 68 -8.56 -13.91 8.06
C LEU A 68 -9.82 -14.78 8.25
N ALA A 69 -10.89 -14.21 8.85
CA ALA A 69 -12.10 -14.97 9.21
C ALA A 69 -13.01 -15.26 8.02
N ASP A 70 -13.18 -14.34 7.07
CA ASP A 70 -14.18 -14.49 5.99
C ASP A 70 -13.67 -14.08 4.61
N GLY A 71 -12.39 -13.72 4.48
CA GLY A 71 -11.79 -13.26 3.22
C GLY A 71 -12.37 -11.94 2.72
N ARG A 72 -13.31 -11.41 3.45
CA ARG A 72 -13.88 -10.11 3.12
C ARG A 72 -12.89 -9.07 3.61
N ASP A 73 -12.10 -8.61 2.68
CA ASP A 73 -11.57 -7.28 2.81
C ASP A 73 -12.78 -6.35 3.00
N ARG A 74 -12.95 -5.81 4.18
CA ARG A 74 -13.85 -4.66 4.37
C ARG A 74 -13.38 -3.46 3.56
N THR A 75 -12.30 -3.63 2.80
CA THR A 75 -11.83 -2.69 1.80
C THR A 75 -12.90 -2.28 0.81
N GLY A 76 -13.96 -3.05 0.59
CA GLY A 76 -15.09 -2.61 -0.24
C GLY A 76 -15.85 -1.43 0.38
N SER A 77 -16.09 -1.43 1.70
CA SER A 77 -16.66 -0.30 2.43
C SER A 77 -15.58 0.76 2.69
N ASP A 78 -14.41 0.33 3.16
CA ASP A 78 -13.28 1.22 3.43
C ASP A 78 -12.74 1.86 2.14
N SER A 79 -12.76 1.15 1.00
CA SER A 79 -12.36 1.71 -0.30
C SER A 79 -13.36 2.73 -0.83
N ARG A 80 -14.66 2.53 -0.64
CA ARG A 80 -15.67 3.54 -1.01
C ARG A 80 -15.56 4.78 -0.15
N ASP A 81 -15.42 4.59 1.16
CA ASP A 81 -15.19 5.68 2.10
C ASP A 81 -13.90 6.43 1.77
N LEU A 82 -12.80 5.70 1.51
CA LEU A 82 -11.53 6.28 1.09
C LEU A 82 -11.68 7.07 -0.23
N ILE A 83 -12.36 6.51 -1.22
CA ILE A 83 -12.60 7.16 -2.52
C ILE A 83 -13.42 8.44 -2.33
N ALA A 84 -14.48 8.39 -1.52
CA ALA A 84 -15.34 9.56 -1.24
C ALA A 84 -14.52 10.70 -0.59
N HIS A 85 -13.67 10.37 0.39
CA HIS A 85 -12.78 11.35 0.99
C HIS A 85 -11.71 11.86 0.01
N LEU A 86 -11.11 11.00 -0.83
CA LEU A 86 -10.14 11.41 -1.84
C LEU A 86 -10.77 12.28 -2.93
N ALA A 87 -12.05 12.09 -3.24
CA ALA A 87 -12.78 12.93 -4.16
C ALA A 87 -12.86 14.38 -3.68
N HIS A 88 -13.00 14.61 -2.37
CA HIS A 88 -12.91 15.95 -1.76
C HIS A 88 -11.57 16.64 -2.07
N TRP A 89 -10.50 15.86 -2.16
CA TRP A 89 -9.15 16.35 -2.50
C TRP A 89 -8.85 16.33 -4.00
N GLY A 90 -9.86 16.11 -4.84
CA GLY A 90 -9.78 16.27 -6.29
C GLY A 90 -9.67 14.99 -7.11
N LEU A 91 -10.00 13.83 -6.53
CA LEU A 91 -10.08 12.54 -7.24
C LEU A 91 -11.55 12.23 -7.62
N ASN A 92 -12.18 13.14 -8.35
CA ASN A 92 -13.63 13.13 -8.60
C ASN A 92 -14.09 12.02 -9.55
N ASP A 93 -13.23 11.51 -10.42
CA ASP A 93 -13.58 10.53 -11.45
C ASP A 93 -13.78 9.10 -10.91
N LEU A 94 -13.37 8.83 -9.67
CA LEU A 94 -13.60 7.54 -9.02
C LEU A 94 -14.90 7.50 -8.20
N ALA A 95 -15.47 8.65 -7.87
CA ALA A 95 -16.69 8.76 -7.06
C ALA A 95 -17.66 9.81 -7.64
N PRO A 96 -18.14 9.66 -8.87
CA PRO A 96 -19.07 10.61 -9.43
C PRO A 96 -20.36 10.63 -8.59
N GLY A 97 -20.61 11.73 -7.88
CA GLY A 97 -21.83 11.96 -7.09
C GLY A 97 -21.77 11.55 -5.61
N GLU A 98 -20.76 10.86 -5.13
CA GLU A 98 -20.67 10.41 -3.72
C GLU A 98 -20.07 11.48 -2.77
N VAL A 99 -19.43 12.52 -3.29
CA VAL A 99 -18.77 13.58 -2.49
C VAL A 99 -19.74 14.29 -1.54
N ALA A 100 -21.01 14.36 -1.91
CA ALA A 100 -22.05 15.01 -1.07
C ALA A 100 -22.47 14.20 0.16
N LEU A 101 -22.01 12.96 0.32
CA LEU A 101 -22.42 12.05 1.40
C LEU A 101 -21.46 12.02 2.58
N ILE A 102 -20.27 12.62 2.45
CA ILE A 102 -19.32 12.73 3.54
C ILE A 102 -19.54 14.03 4.31
N GLY A 103 -19.58 13.94 5.65
CA GLY A 103 -19.62 15.10 6.53
C GLY A 103 -18.30 15.89 6.47
N GLU A 104 -17.44 15.70 7.44
CA GLU A 104 -16.09 16.31 7.45
C GLU A 104 -15.09 15.43 6.71
N ALA A 105 -14.32 16.04 5.78
CA ALA A 105 -13.28 15.31 5.05
C ALA A 105 -12.14 14.94 5.99
N ARG A 106 -11.62 13.71 5.85
CA ARG A 106 -10.43 13.27 6.60
C ARG A 106 -9.20 14.10 6.17
N PRO A 107 -8.24 14.34 7.08
CA PRO A 107 -6.99 15.02 6.74
C PRO A 107 -6.28 14.36 5.56
N PHE A 108 -5.76 15.19 4.66
CA PHE A 108 -5.09 14.74 3.44
C PHE A 108 -3.95 13.76 3.72
N GLU A 109 -3.10 14.07 4.70
CA GLU A 109 -1.94 13.28 5.07
C GLU A 109 -2.32 11.87 5.52
N SER A 110 -3.37 11.77 6.32
CA SER A 110 -3.90 10.47 6.78
C SER A 110 -4.47 9.64 5.63
N LEU A 111 -5.17 10.29 4.69
CA LEU A 111 -5.72 9.62 3.51
C LEU A 111 -4.63 9.09 2.60
N ILE A 112 -3.60 9.90 2.32
CA ILE A 112 -2.47 9.47 1.50
C ILE A 112 -1.75 8.30 2.16
N ALA A 113 -1.43 8.37 3.46
CA ALA A 113 -0.77 7.28 4.17
C ALA A 113 -1.61 5.99 4.14
N THR A 114 -2.92 6.08 4.37
CA THR A 114 -3.84 4.94 4.29
C THR A 114 -3.89 4.35 2.87
N SER A 115 -3.85 5.20 1.84
CA SER A 115 -3.84 4.78 0.43
C SER A 115 -2.58 4.03 0.02
N LEU A 116 -1.51 4.09 0.81
CA LEU A 116 -0.27 3.36 0.56
C LEU A 116 -0.23 1.96 1.17
N THR A 117 -1.27 1.55 1.88
CA THR A 117 -1.38 0.20 2.42
C THR A 117 -1.77 -0.82 1.32
N ASP A 118 -1.65 -2.11 1.61
CA ASP A 118 -1.90 -3.19 0.63
C ASP A 118 -3.36 -3.30 0.16
N ALA A 119 -4.27 -2.60 0.82
CA ALA A 119 -5.70 -2.64 0.55
C ALA A 119 -6.15 -1.72 -0.60
N THR A 120 -5.26 -0.91 -1.15
CA THR A 120 -5.59 0.14 -2.12
C THR A 120 -5.68 -0.40 -3.55
N THR A 121 -6.62 0.14 -4.33
CA THR A 121 -6.74 -0.20 -5.75
C THR A 121 -5.62 0.48 -6.56
N PRO A 122 -5.13 -0.13 -7.66
CA PRO A 122 -4.13 0.47 -8.53
C PRO A 122 -4.47 1.90 -8.95
N ARG A 123 -5.73 2.15 -9.28
CA ARG A 123 -6.21 3.45 -9.77
C ARG A 123 -6.08 4.59 -8.74
N ILE A 124 -6.29 4.29 -7.46
CA ILE A 124 -6.03 5.24 -6.36
C ILE A 124 -4.53 5.51 -6.28
N LEU A 125 -3.71 4.44 -6.27
CA LEU A 125 -2.27 4.55 -6.16
C LEU A 125 -1.66 5.40 -7.26
N GLU A 126 -2.07 5.18 -8.50
CA GLU A 126 -1.62 5.93 -9.69
C GLU A 126 -2.03 7.41 -9.62
N SER A 127 -3.05 7.74 -8.83
CA SER A 127 -3.51 9.11 -8.63
C SER A 127 -2.72 9.88 -7.57
N ILE A 128 -2.04 9.20 -6.65
CA ILE A 128 -1.36 9.85 -5.52
C ILE A 128 -0.30 10.87 -5.96
N PRO A 129 0.56 10.63 -6.96
CA PRO A 129 1.50 11.65 -7.41
C PRO A 129 0.83 12.96 -7.85
N ALA A 130 -0.31 12.86 -8.54
CA ALA A 130 -1.09 14.04 -8.96
C ALA A 130 -1.71 14.76 -7.77
N LEU A 131 -2.25 14.02 -6.80
CA LEU A 131 -2.82 14.61 -5.58
C LEU A 131 -1.77 15.33 -4.74
N LEU A 132 -0.54 14.79 -4.64
CA LEU A 132 0.60 15.44 -3.98
C LEU A 132 1.01 16.75 -4.68
N LEU A 133 0.84 16.85 -5.99
CA LEU A 133 1.16 18.06 -6.75
C LEU A 133 0.03 19.09 -6.69
N LYS A 134 -1.22 18.65 -6.61
CA LYS A 134 -2.41 19.51 -6.64
C LYS A 134 -2.71 20.17 -5.31
N ASN A 135 -2.48 19.47 -4.20
CA ASN A 135 -2.91 19.91 -2.88
C ASN A 135 -1.74 20.45 -2.04
N ASP A 136 -2.05 21.36 -1.13
CA ASP A 136 -1.13 21.74 -0.08
C ASP A 136 -1.21 20.70 1.07
N PHE A 137 -0.08 20.41 1.70
CA PHE A 137 -0.01 19.43 2.79
C PHE A 137 1.18 19.71 3.72
N SER A 138 1.15 19.13 4.91
CA SER A 138 2.26 19.17 5.86
C SER A 138 3.21 17.99 5.60
N ALA A 139 4.40 18.24 5.06
CA ALA A 139 5.38 17.18 4.82
C ALA A 139 5.77 16.41 6.09
N PRO A 140 6.04 17.07 7.25
CA PRO A 140 6.36 16.36 8.49
C PRO A 140 5.22 15.46 8.99
N GLU A 141 3.96 15.91 8.85
CA GLU A 141 2.80 15.14 9.26
C GLU A 141 2.56 13.93 8.35
N LEU A 142 2.67 14.12 7.03
CA LEU A 142 2.59 13.03 6.05
C LEU A 142 3.68 11.98 6.29
N GLU A 143 4.92 12.40 6.57
CA GLU A 143 6.03 11.50 6.92
C GLU A 143 5.75 10.74 8.21
N ALA A 144 5.19 11.39 9.23
CA ALA A 144 4.81 10.76 10.49
C ALA A 144 3.73 9.70 10.30
N GLN A 145 2.66 10.02 9.55
CA GLN A 145 1.58 9.10 9.23
C GLN A 145 2.10 7.90 8.42
N ALA A 146 2.86 8.13 7.36
CA ALA A 146 3.45 7.06 6.55
C ALA A 146 4.45 6.18 7.32
N SER A 147 5.14 6.73 8.31
CA SER A 147 6.02 5.98 9.20
C SER A 147 5.23 5.09 10.17
N GLY A 148 4.12 5.59 10.70
CA GLY A 148 3.19 4.84 11.55
C GLY A 148 2.63 3.61 10.82
N GLU A 149 2.20 3.78 9.58
CA GLU A 149 1.68 2.73 8.71
C GLU A 149 2.80 1.86 8.07
N ARG A 150 4.07 2.19 8.30
CA ARG A 150 5.26 1.51 7.73
C ARG A 150 5.32 1.55 6.20
N VAL A 151 4.77 2.59 5.60
CA VAL A 151 4.70 2.78 4.15
C VAL A 151 5.54 3.95 3.63
N LEU A 152 6.44 4.49 4.45
CA LEU A 152 7.25 5.66 4.10
C LEU A 152 8.09 5.45 2.82
N HIS A 153 8.58 4.23 2.57
CA HIS A 153 9.33 3.92 1.35
C HIS A 153 8.43 3.97 0.08
N ARG A 154 7.16 3.57 0.21
CA ARG A 154 6.16 3.70 -0.88
C ARG A 154 5.84 5.16 -1.14
N LEU A 155 5.70 5.96 -0.09
CA LEU A 155 5.52 7.40 -0.20
C LEU A 155 6.72 8.05 -0.90
N GLY A 156 7.94 7.67 -0.56
CA GLY A 156 9.15 8.18 -1.21
C GLY A 156 9.21 7.86 -2.71
N TRP A 157 8.81 6.66 -3.09
CA TRP A 157 8.67 6.26 -4.50
C TRP A 157 7.67 7.13 -5.26
N LEU A 158 6.47 7.33 -4.70
CA LEU A 158 5.43 8.14 -5.35
C LEU A 158 5.77 9.63 -5.35
N ALA A 159 6.50 10.11 -4.33
CA ALA A 159 7.02 11.46 -4.33
C ALA A 159 8.08 11.67 -5.44
N GLU A 160 8.95 10.68 -5.69
CA GLU A 160 9.89 10.75 -6.82
C GLU A 160 9.16 10.72 -8.17
N LEU A 161 8.10 9.93 -8.29
CA LEU A 161 7.23 9.96 -9.47
C LEU A 161 6.53 11.32 -9.63
N ALA A 162 6.07 11.94 -8.54
CA ALA A 162 5.47 13.27 -8.58
C ALA A 162 6.49 14.34 -9.04
N GLU A 163 7.74 14.29 -8.58
CA GLU A 163 8.80 15.19 -9.09
C GLU A 163 9.04 14.98 -10.59
N TRP A 164 9.11 13.73 -11.03
CA TRP A 164 9.29 13.42 -12.45
C TRP A 164 8.09 13.92 -13.28
N ILE A 165 6.85 13.72 -12.82
CA ILE A 165 5.63 14.22 -13.47
C ILE A 165 5.65 15.76 -13.54
N ALA A 166 6.01 16.44 -12.45
CA ALA A 166 6.09 17.90 -12.41
C ALA A 166 7.07 18.46 -13.46
N ALA A 167 8.16 17.73 -13.74
CA ALA A 167 9.12 18.12 -14.78
C ALA A 167 8.57 17.94 -16.22
N GLN A 168 7.53 17.10 -16.42
CA GLN A 168 6.89 16.85 -17.72
C GLN A 168 5.66 17.75 -17.97
N LEU A 169 5.20 18.48 -16.95
CA LEU A 169 3.98 19.29 -17.01
C LEU A 169 4.30 20.79 -16.87
N PRO A 170 3.47 21.67 -17.46
CA PRO A 170 3.62 23.12 -17.24
C PRO A 170 3.50 23.47 -15.74
N VAL A 171 4.41 24.32 -15.26
CA VAL A 171 4.54 24.75 -13.85
C VAL A 171 3.25 25.32 -13.24
N SER A 172 2.34 25.82 -14.08
CA SER A 172 1.08 26.45 -13.66
C SER A 172 0.04 25.50 -13.05
N ARG A 173 0.27 24.18 -13.06
CA ARG A 173 -0.72 23.16 -12.64
C ARG A 173 -0.42 22.53 -11.28
N ALA A 174 0.75 22.75 -10.74
CA ALA A 174 1.11 22.29 -9.40
C ALA A 174 0.85 23.42 -8.39
N HIS A 175 0.40 23.05 -7.18
CA HIS A 175 0.30 24.02 -6.09
C HIS A 175 1.69 24.63 -5.81
N PRO A 176 1.83 25.95 -5.62
CA PRO A 176 3.14 26.60 -5.53
C PRO A 176 4.09 26.02 -4.48
N SER A 177 3.57 25.55 -3.36
CA SER A 177 4.37 24.93 -2.29
C SER A 177 4.57 23.41 -2.44
N ALA A 178 3.79 22.75 -3.28
CA ALA A 178 3.74 21.28 -3.37
C ALA A 178 5.08 20.68 -3.83
N SER A 179 5.71 21.26 -4.86
CA SER A 179 6.95 20.69 -5.41
C SER A 179 8.10 20.68 -4.41
N SER A 180 8.22 21.69 -3.55
CA SER A 180 9.26 21.71 -2.50
C SER A 180 8.97 20.70 -1.39
N LYS A 181 7.72 20.57 -0.98
CA LYS A 181 7.28 19.59 0.03
C LYS A 181 7.44 18.15 -0.48
N VAL A 182 7.07 17.88 -1.72
CA VAL A 182 7.27 16.57 -2.38
C VAL A 182 8.75 16.19 -2.38
N ARG A 183 9.63 17.13 -2.71
CA ARG A 183 11.09 16.90 -2.67
C ARG A 183 11.59 16.62 -1.27
N GLN A 184 11.10 17.33 -0.26
CA GLN A 184 11.43 17.06 1.15
C GLN A 184 11.02 15.64 1.56
N VAL A 185 9.77 15.26 1.33
CA VAL A 185 9.25 13.92 1.63
C VAL A 185 10.08 12.83 0.95
N ARG A 186 10.38 12.99 -0.35
CA ARG A 186 11.24 12.06 -1.08
C ARG A 186 12.62 11.92 -0.43
N GLN A 187 13.24 13.04 -0.08
CA GLN A 187 14.58 13.04 0.52
C GLN A 187 14.59 12.33 1.87
N THR A 188 13.62 12.63 2.73
CA THR A 188 13.48 11.97 4.05
C THR A 188 13.28 10.46 3.89
N ALA A 189 12.36 10.05 3.01
CA ALA A 189 12.09 8.63 2.76
C ALA A 189 13.33 7.91 2.18
N TRP A 190 14.07 8.56 1.29
CA TRP A 190 15.31 8.01 0.73
C TRP A 190 16.40 7.84 1.78
N ASN A 191 16.61 8.84 2.62
CA ASN A 191 17.60 8.78 3.71
C ASN A 191 17.25 7.67 4.71
N ARG A 192 15.99 7.55 5.08
CA ARG A 192 15.50 6.48 5.96
C ARG A 192 15.76 5.11 5.35
N ARG A 193 15.41 4.95 4.09
CA ARG A 193 15.64 3.71 3.37
C ARG A 193 17.13 3.32 3.30
N GLN A 194 18.03 4.27 3.01
CA GLN A 194 19.47 3.99 3.01
C GLN A 194 19.96 3.52 4.38
N GLN A 195 19.47 4.13 5.46
CA GLN A 195 19.80 3.70 6.82
C GLN A 195 19.32 2.28 7.10
N ASP A 196 18.12 1.92 6.65
CA ASP A 196 17.57 0.57 6.81
C ASP A 196 18.39 -0.46 6.00
N PHE A 197 18.83 -0.11 4.79
CA PHE A 197 19.74 -0.96 4.01
C PHE A 197 21.11 -1.12 4.66
N ALA A 198 21.68 -0.06 5.23
CA ALA A 198 22.95 -0.15 5.94
C ALA A 198 22.87 -1.10 7.16
N LYS A 199 21.72 -1.16 7.83
CA LYS A 199 21.46 -2.12 8.92
C LYS A 199 21.28 -3.56 8.40
N LEU A 200 20.75 -3.72 7.21
CA LEU A 200 20.56 -5.00 6.51
C LEU A 200 21.82 -5.45 5.74
N SER A 201 23.01 -5.10 6.21
CA SER A 201 24.32 -5.25 5.55
C SER A 201 24.71 -6.65 5.07
N LYS A 202 23.84 -7.64 5.23
CA LYS A 202 23.85 -8.91 4.51
C LYS A 202 22.68 -8.86 3.54
N ALA A 203 22.97 -8.52 2.28
CA ALA A 203 21.99 -8.36 1.22
C ALA A 203 20.91 -9.44 1.28
N PRO A 204 19.64 -9.10 1.55
CA PRO A 204 18.58 -10.08 1.51
C PRO A 204 18.53 -10.66 0.09
N ARG A 205 18.51 -11.98 0.00
CA ARG A 205 18.28 -12.67 -1.28
C ARG A 205 16.84 -12.38 -1.73
N TRP A 206 16.65 -12.17 -3.02
CA TRP A 206 15.33 -12.15 -3.64
C TRP A 206 14.50 -13.36 -3.15
N PRO A 207 13.23 -13.20 -2.74
CA PRO A 207 12.36 -12.01 -2.85
C PRO A 207 12.39 -11.05 -1.63
N GLU A 208 13.17 -11.31 -0.59
CA GLU A 208 13.14 -10.63 0.72
C GLU A 208 13.51 -9.13 0.70
N GLY A 209 13.97 -8.60 -0.41
CA GLY A 209 14.38 -7.19 -0.53
C GLY A 209 13.44 -6.31 -1.35
N TRP A 210 12.32 -6.83 -1.86
CA TRP A 210 11.38 -6.11 -2.71
C TRP A 210 10.02 -5.99 -2.05
N ASP A 211 9.43 -4.81 -2.17
CA ASP A 211 8.02 -4.58 -1.82
C ASP A 211 7.16 -4.95 -3.03
N LEU A 212 6.38 -6.00 -2.88
CA LEU A 212 5.43 -6.45 -3.90
C LEU A 212 4.13 -5.66 -3.70
N PHE A 213 4.10 -4.45 -4.23
CA PHE A 213 2.97 -3.57 -4.09
C PHE A 213 1.99 -3.74 -5.25
N GLY A 214 0.76 -4.03 -4.91
CA GLY A 214 -0.27 -4.50 -5.83
C GLY A 214 -0.35 -6.03 -5.84
N LYS A 215 -1.42 -6.59 -6.38
CA LYS A 215 -1.67 -8.03 -6.46
C LYS A 215 -0.74 -8.71 -7.47
N ILE A 216 0.56 -8.71 -7.21
CA ILE A 216 1.51 -9.47 -8.01
C ILE A 216 1.44 -10.91 -7.50
N GLU A 217 0.82 -11.79 -8.25
CA GLU A 217 0.90 -13.22 -8.01
C GLU A 217 2.35 -13.67 -8.25
N VAL A 218 3.09 -13.85 -7.18
CA VAL A 218 4.42 -14.46 -7.25
C VAL A 218 4.24 -15.95 -7.47
N SER A 219 4.32 -16.38 -8.73
CA SER A 219 4.39 -17.81 -9.03
C SER A 219 5.66 -18.41 -8.41
N PRO A 220 5.58 -19.54 -7.66
CA PRO A 220 6.74 -20.20 -7.09
C PRO A 220 7.78 -20.63 -8.14
N LYS A 221 7.43 -20.65 -9.41
CA LYS A 221 8.26 -21.10 -10.54
C LYS A 221 8.86 -19.97 -11.40
N GLY A 222 9.13 -18.79 -10.83
CA GLY A 222 9.89 -17.74 -11.51
C GLY A 222 9.10 -16.59 -12.11
N GLY A 223 7.79 -16.46 -11.82
CA GLY A 223 6.95 -15.38 -12.34
C GLY A 223 7.30 -13.96 -11.84
N ALA A 224 8.00 -13.85 -10.72
CA ALA A 224 8.48 -12.56 -10.19
C ALA A 224 9.49 -11.88 -11.12
N SER A 225 10.29 -12.66 -11.86
CA SER A 225 11.32 -12.14 -12.79
C SER A 225 10.71 -11.34 -13.95
N LYS A 226 9.56 -11.75 -14.47
CA LYS A 226 8.88 -11.04 -15.57
C LYS A 226 8.34 -9.69 -15.13
N HIS A 227 7.66 -9.63 -13.97
CA HIS A 227 7.12 -8.38 -13.43
C HIS A 227 8.20 -7.37 -13.05
N LEU A 228 9.38 -7.83 -12.67
CA LEU A 228 10.52 -6.95 -12.41
C LEU A 228 11.11 -6.35 -13.69
N ALA A 229 11.06 -7.06 -14.81
CA ALA A 229 11.52 -6.51 -16.09
C ALA A 229 10.66 -5.29 -16.49
N ASP A 230 9.36 -5.39 -16.27
CA ASP A 230 8.37 -4.36 -16.64
C ASP A 230 8.29 -3.21 -15.62
N THR A 231 8.94 -3.34 -14.45
CA THR A 231 8.94 -2.31 -13.41
C THR A 231 9.75 -1.07 -13.83
N SER A 232 9.19 0.11 -13.61
CA SER A 232 9.82 1.38 -13.98
C SER A 232 11.19 1.60 -13.31
N PRO A 233 12.11 2.39 -13.93
CA PRO A 233 13.42 2.70 -13.32
C PRO A 233 13.32 3.34 -11.93
N ILE A 234 12.33 4.20 -11.70
CA ILE A 234 12.09 4.82 -10.39
C ILE A 234 11.68 3.75 -9.37
N ALA A 235 10.71 2.91 -9.70
CA ALA A 235 10.27 1.84 -8.81
C ALA A 235 11.40 0.85 -8.50
N LYS A 236 12.27 0.54 -9.48
CA LYS A 236 13.47 -0.29 -9.27
C LYS A 236 14.42 0.31 -8.23
N ARG A 237 14.65 1.62 -8.24
CA ARG A 237 15.48 2.29 -7.22
C ARG A 237 14.89 2.12 -5.82
N TRP A 238 13.57 2.17 -5.71
CA TRP A 238 12.86 1.99 -4.45
C TRP A 238 12.62 0.51 -4.09
N ARG A 239 13.05 -0.43 -4.92
CA ARG A 239 12.78 -1.86 -4.78
C ARG A 239 11.30 -2.16 -4.58
N ILE A 240 10.48 -1.46 -5.33
CA ILE A 240 9.04 -1.69 -5.39
C ILE A 240 8.75 -2.37 -6.71
N ALA A 241 8.14 -3.54 -6.65
CA ALA A 241 7.64 -4.22 -7.83
C ALA A 241 6.19 -3.78 -8.05
N TYR A 242 6.00 -2.97 -9.09
CA TYR A 242 4.68 -2.47 -9.49
C TYR A 242 4.57 -2.54 -11.02
N PRO A 243 3.50 -3.12 -11.57
CA PRO A 243 3.40 -3.46 -12.99
C PRO A 243 3.01 -2.30 -13.92
N ALA A 244 2.93 -1.05 -13.43
CA ALA A 244 2.62 0.09 -14.26
C ALA A 244 3.86 0.84 -14.73
N ALA A 245 3.85 1.30 -15.97
CA ALA A 245 4.87 2.18 -16.54
C ALA A 245 4.75 3.60 -15.96
N GLN A 246 5.83 4.38 -16.01
CA GLN A 246 5.83 5.78 -15.54
C GLN A 246 4.83 6.65 -16.34
N GLU A 247 4.65 6.34 -17.61
CA GLU A 247 3.75 7.01 -18.54
C GLU A 247 2.28 6.85 -18.13
N GLU A 248 1.89 5.75 -17.48
CA GLU A 248 0.54 5.54 -16.95
C GLU A 248 0.27 6.52 -15.81
N PHE A 249 1.22 6.71 -14.90
CA PHE A 249 1.13 7.72 -13.86
C PHE A 249 1.08 9.14 -14.44
N LEU A 250 1.82 9.43 -15.50
CA LEU A 250 1.79 10.73 -16.18
C LEU A 250 0.44 10.97 -16.87
N GLY A 251 -0.10 9.95 -17.57
CA GLY A 251 -1.44 10.02 -18.17
C GLY A 251 -2.50 10.32 -17.11
N ARG A 252 -2.49 9.55 -16.04
CA ARG A 252 -3.40 9.72 -14.91
C ARG A 252 -3.29 11.11 -14.25
N ALA A 253 -2.07 11.61 -14.08
CA ALA A 253 -1.84 12.94 -13.51
C ALA A 253 -2.36 14.07 -14.42
N ARG A 254 -2.25 13.93 -15.74
CA ARG A 254 -2.81 14.90 -16.69
C ARG A 254 -4.33 14.99 -16.55
N ASP A 255 -5.01 13.87 -16.43
CA ASP A 255 -6.46 13.83 -16.26
C ASP A 255 -6.90 14.57 -14.99
N ILE A 256 -6.26 14.26 -13.84
CA ILE A 256 -6.60 14.83 -12.53
C ILE A 256 -6.27 16.34 -12.47
N LEU A 257 -5.13 16.74 -13.01
CA LEU A 257 -4.67 18.14 -12.97
C LEU A 257 -5.41 19.02 -13.98
N ASN A 258 -5.97 18.42 -15.06
CA ASN A 258 -6.78 19.13 -16.04
C ASN A 258 -8.25 19.27 -15.60
N ALA A 259 -8.80 18.27 -14.90
CA ALA A 259 -10.20 18.28 -14.44
C ALA A 259 -10.55 19.39 -13.44
N GLY A 260 -9.61 20.21 -13.01
CA GLY A 260 -9.83 21.38 -12.16
C GLY A 260 -9.60 22.72 -12.86
N ALA A 261 -9.48 22.74 -14.20
CA ALA A 261 -9.16 23.92 -14.99
C ALA A 261 -10.37 24.41 -15.84
N GLU A 262 -11.52 23.76 -15.70
CA GLU A 262 -12.82 24.19 -16.21
C GLU A 262 -13.67 24.81 -15.08
#